data_444e98de2486893e2883e252d3b5b81d
#
_entry.id   444e98de2486893e2883e252d3b5b81d
#
_cell.length_a   1.000
_cell.length_b   1.000
_cell.length_c   1.000
_cell.angle_alpha   90.00
_cell.angle_beta   90.00
_cell.angle_gamma   90.00
#
_symmetry.space_group_name_H-M   'P 1'
#
loop_
_entity.id
_entity.type
_entity.pdbx_description
1 polymer ?
#
loop_
_entity_poly.entity_id
_entity_poly.type
_entity_poly.pdbx_seq_one_letter_code
_entity_poly.pdbx_strand_id
1 'polypeptide(L)'
;MCIRDRVDGPAHKAAQNGVVLGLSDPEAVRAATERLGGSVLVARQTEGGAEAFCGMTRDPDFGPILAVGLGGRAVESLSLAAVSLAPLGEDEARELVAEAPGLVASPAAGEALAATLVALGRLAVDHPRISAVDVNPLILSADGALAVDALVVVEGGR
;
A
#
# COMPACT_ATOMS: atom_id res chain seq x y z
N MET A 1 -16.53 -8.84 4.93
CA MET A 1 -16.19 -8.52 3.52
C MET A 1 -16.11 -7.02 3.34
N CYS A 2 -15.33 -6.55 2.40
CA CYS A 2 -15.36 -5.15 1.97
C CYS A 2 -15.71 -5.07 0.48
N ILE A 3 -16.32 -3.96 0.07
CA ILE A 3 -16.57 -3.65 -1.35
C ILE A 3 -15.83 -2.38 -1.68
N ARG A 4 -15.17 -2.36 -2.83
CA ARG A 4 -14.55 -1.17 -3.42
C ARG A 4 -15.21 -0.85 -4.74
N ASP A 5 -15.43 0.43 -4.98
CA ASP A 5 -15.76 0.92 -6.31
C ASP A 5 -14.55 0.71 -7.25
N ARG A 6 -14.80 0.16 -8.44
CA ARG A 6 -13.78 -0.11 -9.45
C ARG A 6 -13.91 0.78 -10.68
N VAL A 7 -14.81 1.76 -10.65
CA VAL A 7 -14.97 2.71 -11.77
C VAL A 7 -13.69 3.56 -11.86
N ASP A 8 -13.21 3.79 -13.08
CA ASP A 8 -12.09 4.67 -13.42
C ASP A 8 -12.24 6.06 -12.78
N GLY A 9 -11.78 6.18 -11.55
CA GLY A 9 -11.90 7.37 -10.73
C GLY A 9 -10.57 7.69 -10.05
N PRO A 10 -10.47 8.88 -9.41
CA PRO A 10 -9.23 9.34 -8.81
C PRO A 10 -8.67 8.38 -7.75
N ALA A 11 -7.35 8.39 -7.60
CA ALA A 11 -6.55 7.45 -6.80
C ALA A 11 -6.94 7.33 -5.30
N HIS A 12 -7.77 8.25 -4.76
CA HIS A 12 -8.16 8.29 -3.34
C HIS A 12 -9.63 7.94 -3.12
N LYS A 13 -10.02 6.71 -3.45
CA LYS A 13 -11.42 6.23 -3.40
C LYS A 13 -12.03 6.22 -1.99
N ALA A 14 -11.24 6.00 -0.96
CA ALA A 14 -11.71 6.02 0.44
C ALA A 14 -12.20 7.41 0.89
N ALA A 15 -11.62 8.49 0.38
CA ALA A 15 -12.02 9.86 0.67
C ALA A 15 -13.38 10.25 0.03
N GLN A 16 -13.85 9.47 -0.94
CA GLN A 16 -15.09 9.73 -1.70
C GLN A 16 -16.22 8.73 -1.41
N ASN A 17 -16.18 8.03 -0.26
CA ASN A 17 -17.14 6.98 0.10
C ASN A 17 -17.23 5.79 -0.88
N GLY A 18 -16.21 5.57 -1.71
CA GLY A 18 -16.12 4.45 -2.66
C GLY A 18 -15.74 3.11 -2.00
N VAL A 19 -15.62 3.02 -0.69
CA VAL A 19 -15.31 1.80 0.04
C VAL A 19 -16.33 1.56 1.14
N VAL A 20 -16.88 0.35 1.20
CA VAL A 20 -17.81 -0.08 2.25
C VAL A 20 -17.21 -1.27 2.99
N LEU A 21 -17.07 -1.14 4.29
CA LEU A 21 -16.49 -2.13 5.19
C LEU A 21 -17.58 -2.79 6.06
N GLY A 22 -17.23 -3.90 6.71
CA GLY A 22 -18.08 -4.56 7.70
C GLY A 22 -19.28 -5.31 7.14
N LEU A 23 -19.22 -5.75 5.88
CA LEU A 23 -20.29 -6.52 5.25
C LEU A 23 -20.22 -7.98 5.70
N SER A 24 -21.22 -8.45 6.43
CA SER A 24 -21.25 -9.77 7.07
C SER A 24 -22.00 -10.82 6.26
N ASP A 25 -22.91 -10.42 5.38
CA ASP A 25 -23.79 -11.32 4.65
C ASP A 25 -24.00 -10.88 3.18
N PRO A 26 -24.55 -11.77 2.32
CA PRO A 26 -24.77 -11.47 0.91
C PRO A 26 -25.78 -10.35 0.64
N GLU A 27 -26.71 -10.09 1.57
CA GLU A 27 -27.73 -9.07 1.42
C GLU A 27 -27.13 -7.68 1.64
N ALA A 28 -26.28 -7.54 2.66
CA ALA A 28 -25.49 -6.34 2.90
C ALA A 28 -24.55 -6.02 1.71
N VAL A 29 -23.93 -7.05 1.12
CA VAL A 29 -23.10 -6.91 -0.08
C VAL A 29 -23.92 -6.38 -1.25
N ARG A 30 -25.11 -6.92 -1.49
CA ARG A 30 -26.00 -6.51 -2.58
C ARG A 30 -26.45 -5.06 -2.42
N ALA A 31 -26.91 -4.69 -1.22
CA ALA A 31 -27.33 -3.31 -0.91
C ALA A 31 -26.18 -2.30 -1.05
N ALA A 32 -24.98 -2.67 -0.63
CA ALA A 32 -23.79 -1.83 -0.81
C ALA A 32 -23.40 -1.68 -2.29
N THR A 33 -23.51 -2.73 -3.09
CA THR A 33 -23.28 -2.69 -4.54
C THR A 33 -24.26 -1.75 -5.25
N GLU A 34 -25.54 -1.85 -4.92
CA GLU A 34 -26.57 -0.96 -5.47
C GLU A 34 -26.32 0.50 -5.12
N ARG A 35 -25.89 0.77 -3.90
CA ARG A 35 -25.58 2.13 -3.43
C ARG A 35 -24.36 2.74 -4.12
N LEU A 36 -23.31 1.95 -4.33
CA LEU A 36 -22.09 2.40 -5.00
C LEU A 36 -22.31 2.58 -6.51
N GLY A 37 -23.16 1.74 -7.11
CA GLY A 37 -23.39 1.71 -8.55
C GLY A 37 -22.18 1.19 -9.34
N GLY A 38 -22.38 0.92 -10.64
CA GLY A 38 -21.31 0.53 -11.56
C GLY A 38 -20.67 -0.83 -11.24
N SER A 39 -19.39 -0.96 -11.57
CA SER A 39 -18.60 -2.16 -11.30
C SER A 39 -17.93 -2.09 -9.93
N VAL A 40 -18.14 -3.09 -9.08
CA VAL A 40 -17.57 -3.15 -7.75
C VAL A 40 -16.63 -4.34 -7.59
N LEU A 41 -15.60 -4.18 -6.78
CA LEU A 41 -14.74 -5.26 -6.31
C LEU A 41 -15.18 -5.67 -4.90
N VAL A 42 -15.56 -6.93 -4.75
CA VAL A 42 -15.84 -7.53 -3.44
C VAL A 42 -14.61 -8.32 -3.00
N ALA A 43 -14.08 -8.01 -1.83
CA ALA A 43 -12.90 -8.64 -1.29
C ALA A 43 -13.11 -9.09 0.17
N ARG A 44 -12.28 -10.02 0.62
CA ARG A 44 -12.21 -10.37 2.04
C ARG A 44 -11.68 -9.16 2.82
N GLN A 45 -12.38 -8.77 3.87
CA GLN A 45 -11.89 -7.76 4.79
C GLN A 45 -10.85 -8.37 5.73
N THR A 46 -9.73 -7.69 5.88
CA THR A 46 -8.73 -8.01 6.91
C THR A 46 -9.09 -7.25 8.17
N GLU A 47 -9.12 -7.94 9.29
CA GLU A 47 -9.43 -7.38 10.60
C GLU A 47 -8.17 -7.34 11.47
N GLY A 48 -8.00 -6.25 12.21
CA GLY A 48 -6.86 -6.05 13.11
C GLY A 48 -5.55 -5.77 12.38
N GLY A 49 -4.51 -5.53 13.17
CA GLY A 49 -3.18 -5.17 12.69
C GLY A 49 -2.95 -3.66 12.63
N ALA A 50 -1.67 -3.29 12.57
CA ALA A 50 -1.27 -1.91 12.32
C ALA A 50 -1.23 -1.65 10.81
N GLU A 51 -1.58 -0.43 10.41
CA GLU A 51 -1.45 -0.02 9.02
C GLU A 51 -0.07 0.54 8.75
N ALA A 52 0.55 0.09 7.68
CA ALA A 52 1.79 0.60 7.13
C ALA A 52 1.59 0.97 5.65
N PHE A 53 2.53 1.70 5.10
CA PHE A 53 2.67 1.83 3.66
C PHE A 53 4.12 1.55 3.26
N CYS A 54 4.31 1.12 2.02
CA CYS A 54 5.60 1.17 1.35
C CYS A 54 5.39 1.52 -0.12
N GLY A 55 6.37 2.19 -0.70
CA GLY A 55 6.25 2.61 -2.08
C GLY A 55 7.59 2.94 -2.72
N MET A 56 7.50 3.24 -4.01
CA MET A 56 8.61 3.70 -4.82
C MET A 56 8.16 4.88 -5.66
N THR A 57 9.01 5.88 -5.77
CA THR A 57 8.86 6.99 -6.73
C THR A 57 10.19 7.25 -7.43
N ARG A 58 10.12 7.82 -8.65
CA ARG A 58 11.34 8.23 -9.35
C ARG A 58 11.59 9.71 -9.14
N ASP A 59 12.75 9.98 -8.61
CA ASP A 59 13.31 11.33 -8.57
C ASP A 59 14.16 11.58 -9.83
N PRO A 60 14.08 12.77 -10.45
CA PRO A 60 14.82 13.07 -11.67
C PRO A 60 16.35 13.09 -11.47
N ASP A 61 16.81 13.42 -10.27
CA ASP A 61 18.24 13.55 -9.96
C ASP A 61 18.81 12.30 -9.29
N PHE A 62 18.03 11.65 -8.42
CA PHE A 62 18.48 10.52 -7.60
C PHE A 62 18.02 9.15 -8.13
N GLY A 63 17.10 9.11 -9.10
CA GLY A 63 16.53 7.88 -9.58
C GLY A 63 15.43 7.33 -8.67
N PRO A 64 15.23 5.99 -8.59
CA PRO A 64 14.15 5.43 -7.81
C PRO A 64 14.44 5.51 -6.30
N ILE A 65 13.49 6.07 -5.56
CA ILE A 65 13.49 6.21 -4.11
C ILE A 65 12.42 5.29 -3.52
N LEU A 66 12.79 4.54 -2.51
CA LEU A 66 11.90 3.70 -1.72
C LEU A 66 11.50 4.44 -0.44
N ALA A 67 10.26 4.24 -0.01
CA ALA A 67 9.74 4.79 1.23
C ALA A 67 8.96 3.72 2.00
N VAL A 68 9.02 3.78 3.33
CA VAL A 68 8.22 2.95 4.24
C VAL A 68 7.85 3.75 5.49
N GLY A 69 6.66 3.51 6.01
CA GLY A 69 6.19 4.21 7.20
C GLY A 69 4.84 3.72 7.70
N LEU A 70 4.31 4.41 8.70
CA LEU A 70 2.95 4.19 9.17
C LEU A 70 1.95 4.48 8.06
N GLY A 71 0.94 3.61 7.94
CA GLY A 71 -0.21 3.81 7.08
C GLY A 71 -1.37 4.52 7.78
N GLY A 72 -2.45 4.69 7.03
CA GLY A 72 -3.68 5.27 7.55
C GLY A 72 -3.75 6.80 7.47
N ARG A 73 -4.91 7.33 7.85
CA ARG A 73 -5.25 8.77 7.70
C ARG A 73 -4.34 9.74 8.47
N ALA A 74 -3.68 9.27 9.54
CA ALA A 74 -2.82 10.11 10.36
C ALA A 74 -1.49 10.45 9.68
N VAL A 75 -1.07 9.69 8.69
CA VAL A 75 0.26 9.80 8.06
C VAL A 75 0.32 10.89 7.01
N GLU A 76 -0.78 11.16 6.31
CA GLU A 76 -0.85 12.25 5.33
C GLU A 76 -0.50 13.63 5.94
N SER A 77 -0.63 13.77 7.27
CA SER A 77 -0.35 15.02 7.98
C SER A 77 1.02 15.06 8.67
N LEU A 78 1.73 13.96 8.84
CA LEU A 78 2.95 13.89 9.67
C LEU A 78 4.25 13.63 8.89
N SER A 79 4.19 13.25 7.61
CA SER A 79 5.37 12.96 6.75
C SER A 79 6.40 12.00 7.41
N LEU A 80 5.92 11.03 8.18
CA LEU A 80 6.74 10.09 8.95
C LEU A 80 7.08 8.87 8.09
N ALA A 81 8.06 9.01 7.21
CA ALA A 81 8.59 7.92 6.42
C ALA A 81 10.11 7.81 6.55
N ALA A 82 10.63 6.60 6.56
CA ALA A 82 12.01 6.34 6.24
C ALA A 82 12.16 6.17 4.73
N VAL A 83 13.23 6.69 4.17
CA VAL A 83 13.47 6.67 2.71
C VAL A 83 14.89 6.20 2.40
N SER A 84 15.04 5.52 1.27
CA SER A 84 16.35 5.10 0.74
C SER A 84 16.34 5.04 -0.77
N LEU A 85 17.51 5.02 -1.39
CA LEU A 85 17.65 4.83 -2.84
C LEU A 85 17.48 3.34 -3.19
N ALA A 86 16.89 3.07 -4.34
CA ALA A 86 16.83 1.71 -4.88
C ALA A 86 18.05 1.42 -5.78
N PRO A 87 18.47 0.15 -5.92
CA PRO A 87 17.95 -1.03 -5.23
C PRO A 87 18.48 -1.17 -3.80
N LEU A 88 17.76 -1.89 -2.95
CA LEU A 88 18.21 -2.26 -1.60
C LEU A 88 18.59 -3.72 -1.53
N GLY A 89 19.61 -4.03 -0.73
CA GLY A 89 19.87 -5.36 -0.21
C GLY A 89 18.94 -5.70 0.96
N GLU A 90 18.91 -6.98 1.36
CA GLU A 90 18.02 -7.44 2.44
C GLU A 90 18.31 -6.75 3.78
N ASP A 91 19.60 -6.59 4.13
CA ASP A 91 20.01 -5.97 5.39
C ASP A 91 19.67 -4.48 5.40
N GLU A 92 19.93 -3.76 4.32
CA GLU A 92 19.56 -2.35 4.15
C GLU A 92 18.04 -2.15 4.23
N ALA A 93 17.26 -3.08 3.68
CA ALA A 93 15.82 -3.02 3.77
C ALA A 93 15.31 -3.24 5.21
N ARG A 94 15.94 -4.13 5.98
CA ARG A 94 15.63 -4.32 7.41
C ARG A 94 15.97 -3.07 8.23
N GLU A 95 17.12 -2.45 7.97
CA GLU A 95 17.53 -1.19 8.60
C GLU A 95 16.50 -0.09 8.30
N LEU A 96 16.10 0.06 7.03
CA LEU A 96 15.11 1.06 6.63
C LEU A 96 13.76 0.87 7.34
N VAL A 97 13.30 -0.38 7.50
CA VAL A 97 12.08 -0.69 8.26
C VAL A 97 12.25 -0.34 9.74
N ALA A 98 13.39 -0.61 10.32
CA ALA A 98 13.68 -0.29 11.73
C ALA A 98 13.78 1.22 12.00
N GLU A 99 14.21 1.98 11.02
CA GLU A 99 14.31 3.45 11.09
C GLU A 99 12.97 4.17 10.87
N ALA A 100 11.93 3.47 10.36
CA ALA A 100 10.65 4.09 10.06
C ALA A 100 9.95 4.61 11.33
N PRO A 101 9.74 5.95 11.47
CA PRO A 101 9.25 6.54 12.71
C PRO A 101 7.88 6.00 13.12
N GLY A 102 7.78 5.51 14.35
CA GLY A 102 6.53 5.02 14.93
C GLY A 102 6.03 3.69 14.36
N LEU A 103 6.71 3.12 13.38
CA LEU A 103 6.36 1.82 12.83
C LEU A 103 6.78 0.71 13.82
N VAL A 104 5.77 0.05 14.40
CA VAL A 104 5.98 -1.11 15.27
C VAL A 104 5.47 -2.35 14.55
N ALA A 105 6.38 -3.23 14.18
CA ALA A 105 6.07 -4.47 13.49
C ALA A 105 6.52 -5.68 14.31
N SER A 106 5.78 -6.80 14.22
CA SER A 106 6.29 -8.08 14.65
C SER A 106 7.52 -8.47 13.81
N PRO A 107 8.39 -9.38 14.28
CA PRO A 107 9.52 -9.83 13.46
C PRO A 107 9.09 -10.33 12.07
N ALA A 108 8.00 -11.11 11.99
CA ALA A 108 7.48 -11.60 10.71
C ALA A 108 6.95 -10.48 9.81
N ALA A 109 6.29 -9.47 10.36
CA ALA A 109 5.83 -8.31 9.60
C ALA A 109 7.00 -7.44 9.14
N GLY A 110 8.03 -7.25 9.97
CA GLY A 110 9.24 -6.54 9.61
C GLY A 110 9.99 -7.21 8.44
N GLU A 111 10.16 -8.52 8.49
CA GLU A 111 10.76 -9.29 7.38
C GLU A 111 9.90 -9.20 6.10
N ALA A 112 8.58 -9.27 6.21
CA ALA A 112 7.69 -9.15 5.06
C ALA A 112 7.76 -7.74 4.42
N LEU A 113 7.87 -6.68 5.24
CA LEU A 113 8.09 -5.31 4.75
C LEU A 113 9.45 -5.18 4.06
N ALA A 114 10.53 -5.68 4.67
CA ALA A 114 11.86 -5.64 4.10
C ALA A 114 11.91 -6.38 2.74
N ALA A 115 11.32 -7.58 2.67
CA ALA A 115 11.20 -8.33 1.41
C ALA A 115 10.39 -7.55 0.35
N THR A 116 9.34 -6.84 0.75
CA THR A 116 8.54 -6.01 -0.16
C THR A 116 9.36 -4.84 -0.70
N LEU A 117 10.14 -4.17 0.14
CA LEU A 117 11.03 -3.07 -0.29
C LEU A 117 12.11 -3.56 -1.26
N VAL A 118 12.73 -4.72 -1.01
CA VAL A 118 13.68 -5.34 -1.95
C VAL A 118 13.01 -5.62 -3.29
N ALA A 119 11.80 -6.17 -3.29
CA ALA A 119 11.04 -6.45 -4.51
C ALA A 119 10.68 -5.17 -5.27
N LEU A 120 10.24 -4.11 -4.58
CA LEU A 120 9.97 -2.80 -5.18
C LEU A 120 11.24 -2.17 -5.78
N GLY A 121 12.37 -2.29 -5.09
CA GLY A 121 13.66 -1.82 -5.59
C GLY A 121 14.08 -2.53 -6.89
N ARG A 122 13.92 -3.84 -6.96
CA ARG A 122 14.16 -4.62 -8.18
C ARG A 122 13.18 -4.24 -9.29
N LEU A 123 11.89 -4.14 -8.97
CA LEU A 123 10.87 -3.70 -9.93
C LEU A 123 11.21 -2.35 -10.54
N ALA A 124 11.70 -1.41 -9.72
CA ALA A 124 12.09 -0.09 -10.17
C ALA A 124 13.26 -0.12 -11.16
N VAL A 125 14.24 -1.01 -10.94
CA VAL A 125 15.40 -1.16 -11.83
C VAL A 125 15.00 -1.85 -13.14
N ASP A 126 14.23 -2.95 -13.03
CA ASP A 126 13.87 -3.79 -14.18
C ASP A 126 12.82 -3.13 -15.09
N HIS A 127 12.02 -2.21 -14.54
CA HIS A 127 10.91 -1.58 -15.25
C HIS A 127 11.00 -0.04 -15.19
N PRO A 128 11.91 0.59 -15.99
CA PRO A 128 12.15 2.03 -15.92
C PRO A 128 10.93 2.89 -16.29
N ARG A 129 9.92 2.33 -16.95
CA ARG A 129 8.67 3.02 -17.27
C ARG A 129 7.71 3.13 -16.08
N ILE A 130 7.91 2.39 -14.99
CA ILE A 130 7.15 2.56 -13.77
C ILE A 130 7.70 3.79 -13.05
N SER A 131 6.90 4.84 -12.95
CA SER A 131 7.28 6.10 -12.29
C SER A 131 6.96 6.11 -10.80
N ALA A 132 5.93 5.38 -10.37
CA ALA A 132 5.61 5.24 -8.96
C ALA A 132 4.88 3.92 -8.68
N VAL A 133 5.07 3.41 -7.48
CA VAL A 133 4.28 2.33 -6.87
C VAL A 133 3.94 2.77 -5.45
N ASP A 134 2.65 2.70 -5.09
CA ASP A 134 2.17 2.93 -3.73
C ASP A 134 1.42 1.68 -3.27
N VAL A 135 1.90 1.07 -2.20
CA VAL A 135 1.25 -0.07 -1.53
C VAL A 135 0.72 0.42 -0.20
N ASN A 136 -0.57 0.77 -0.17
CA ASN A 136 -1.20 1.47 0.94
C ASN A 136 -2.72 1.18 1.00
N PRO A 137 -3.21 0.57 2.10
CA PRO A 137 -2.44 0.13 3.25
C PRO A 137 -1.82 -1.28 3.10
N LEU A 138 -0.73 -1.47 3.81
CA LEU A 138 -0.23 -2.77 4.25
C LEU A 138 -0.73 -3.04 5.66
N ILE A 139 -1.41 -4.15 5.89
CA ILE A 139 -1.85 -4.55 7.24
C ILE A 139 -0.80 -5.47 7.85
N LEU A 140 -0.20 -4.99 8.94
CA LEU A 140 0.81 -5.72 9.71
C LEU A 140 0.15 -6.57 10.79
N SER A 141 0.46 -7.85 10.81
CA SER A 141 -0.04 -8.81 11.80
C SER A 141 1.12 -9.57 12.45
N ALA A 142 0.80 -10.46 13.39
CA ALA A 142 1.79 -11.36 13.97
C ALA A 142 2.42 -12.29 12.91
N ASP A 143 1.67 -12.61 11.85
CA ASP A 143 2.04 -13.59 10.84
C ASP A 143 2.72 -12.98 9.61
N GLY A 144 2.80 -11.64 9.51
CA GLY A 144 3.40 -10.96 8.37
C GLY A 144 2.69 -9.68 7.96
N ALA A 145 2.82 -9.30 6.70
CA ALA A 145 2.22 -8.13 6.09
C ALA A 145 1.32 -8.51 4.91
N LEU A 146 0.15 -7.89 4.82
CA LEU A 146 -0.80 -8.09 3.73
C LEU A 146 -1.09 -6.77 3.01
N ALA A 147 -0.76 -6.70 1.72
CA ALA A 147 -1.15 -5.57 0.87
C ALA A 147 -2.67 -5.62 0.60
N VAL A 148 -3.36 -4.56 0.97
CA VAL A 148 -4.82 -4.43 0.76
C VAL A 148 -5.10 -3.63 -0.50
N ASP A 149 -4.26 -2.65 -0.82
CA ASP A 149 -4.34 -1.85 -2.04
C ASP A 149 -2.96 -1.57 -2.59
N ALA A 150 -2.89 -1.42 -3.92
CA ALA A 150 -1.69 -0.99 -4.59
C ALA A 150 -2.03 -0.14 -5.83
N LEU A 151 -1.26 0.91 -6.03
CA LEU A 151 -1.31 1.77 -7.20
C LEU A 151 0.02 1.70 -7.93
N VAL A 152 -0.03 1.49 -9.24
CA VAL A 152 1.17 1.53 -10.10
C VAL A 152 0.95 2.61 -11.16
N VAL A 153 1.90 3.53 -11.25
CA VAL A 153 1.90 4.60 -12.26
C VAL A 153 2.96 4.27 -13.31
N VAL A 154 2.52 4.24 -14.57
CA VAL A 154 3.40 3.92 -15.71
C VAL A 154 3.48 5.12 -16.64
N GLU A 155 4.68 5.56 -16.97
CA GLU A 155 4.89 6.63 -17.95
C GLU A 155 4.47 6.21 -19.36
N GLY A 156 3.69 7.07 -20.03
CA GLY A 156 3.25 6.84 -21.39
C GLY A 156 2.08 5.86 -21.54
N GLY A 157 1.40 5.47 -20.44
CA GLY A 157 0.11 4.79 -20.48
C GLY A 157 -1.01 5.83 -20.72
N ARG A 158 -1.63 5.79 -21.90
CA ARG A 158 -2.93 6.42 -22.17
C ARG A 158 -4.01 5.40 -21.92
#